data_0d3d6e062622bff9a36afa2cb10d121f
#
_entry.id   0d3d6e062622bff9a36afa2cb10d121f
#
_cell.length_a   1.000
_cell.length_b   1.000
_cell.length_c   1.000
_cell.angle_alpha   90.00
_cell.angle_beta   90.00
_cell.angle_gamma   90.00
#
_symmetry.space_group_name_H-M   'P 1'
#
loop_
_entity.id
_entity.type
_entity.pdbx_description
1 polymer ?
#
loop_
_entity_poly.entity_id
_entity_poly.type
_entity_poly.pdbx_seq_one_letter_code
_entity_poly.pdbx_strand_id
1 'polypeptide(L)'
;MNMKEKLESLGRNSIQLKIARKETYKLGATRFGGKPDVPPDFVWPTYEGESYDHVVKDRPLTFLAQFNCAELAQFDKEHLLPDHGLLSFFYETDTQCWGYDPKDQGCARVYWFEDMSALSAADFPADMEEDFKFPMVKIKVDSKYSYPSWEDFSEVFPDEKDDDAFNDAWEVMTGEDPEDPEDRS
;
A
#
# COMPACT_ATOMS: atom_id res chain seq x y z
N MET A 1 -20.98 -18.42 -19.69
CA MET A 1 -20.81 -17.16 -18.93
C MET A 1 -20.64 -16.02 -19.93
N ASN A 2 -21.39 -14.94 -19.78
CA ASN A 2 -21.15 -13.71 -20.54
C ASN A 2 -19.95 -12.94 -19.94
N MET A 3 -19.49 -11.84 -20.59
CA MET A 3 -18.33 -11.09 -20.16
C MET A 3 -18.46 -10.59 -18.73
N LYS A 4 -19.60 -9.99 -18.38
CA LYS A 4 -19.89 -9.50 -17.03
C LYS A 4 -19.80 -10.61 -15.97
N GLU A 5 -20.39 -11.77 -16.22
CA GLU A 5 -20.33 -12.92 -15.29
C GLU A 5 -18.91 -13.44 -15.09
N LYS A 6 -18.06 -13.38 -16.13
CA LYS A 6 -16.64 -13.73 -16.04
C LYS A 6 -15.88 -12.74 -15.17
N LEU A 7 -16.09 -11.45 -15.40
CA LEU A 7 -15.51 -10.39 -14.59
C LEU A 7 -15.96 -10.48 -13.13
N GLU A 8 -17.26 -10.66 -12.87
CA GLU A 8 -17.80 -10.85 -11.52
C GLU A 8 -17.13 -12.01 -10.78
N SER A 9 -16.81 -13.09 -11.50
CA SER A 9 -16.16 -14.26 -10.91
C SER A 9 -14.72 -14.03 -10.45
N LEU A 10 -14.07 -12.99 -10.99
CA LEU A 10 -12.70 -12.59 -10.65
C LEU A 10 -12.64 -11.40 -9.66
N GLY A 11 -13.79 -10.80 -9.37
CA GLY A 11 -13.86 -9.68 -8.43
C GLY A 11 -13.35 -10.07 -7.04
N ARG A 12 -12.53 -9.19 -6.45
CA ARG A 12 -11.95 -9.35 -5.10
C ARG A 12 -12.34 -8.21 -4.19
N ASN A 13 -12.44 -8.50 -2.91
CA ASN A 13 -12.56 -7.46 -1.91
C ASN A 13 -11.27 -6.64 -1.88
N SER A 14 -11.41 -5.32 -2.01
CA SER A 14 -10.34 -4.35 -1.90
C SER A 14 -10.62 -3.39 -0.76
N ILE A 15 -9.57 -3.05 -0.01
CA ILE A 15 -9.61 -2.00 1.02
C ILE A 15 -9.19 -0.70 0.37
N GLN A 16 -10.16 0.16 0.07
CA GLN A 16 -9.90 1.45 -0.56
C GLN A 16 -9.46 2.48 0.47
N LEU A 17 -8.40 3.22 0.13
CA LEU A 17 -7.83 4.28 0.95
C LEU A 17 -8.19 5.65 0.34
N LYS A 18 -8.73 6.56 1.14
CA LYS A 18 -9.07 7.93 0.72
C LYS A 18 -8.43 8.94 1.66
N ILE A 19 -7.84 9.99 1.12
CA ILE A 19 -7.28 11.08 1.93
C ILE A 19 -8.42 11.74 2.74
N ALA A 20 -8.23 11.83 4.06
CA ALA A 20 -9.14 12.54 4.95
C ALA A 20 -8.65 13.97 5.17
N ARG A 21 -9.56 14.93 5.01
CA ARG A 21 -9.26 16.33 5.32
C ARG A 21 -9.29 16.55 6.84
N LYS A 22 -8.16 17.04 7.39
CA LYS A 22 -7.96 17.50 8.78
C LYS A 22 -8.33 16.50 9.88
N GLU A 23 -7.33 15.88 10.48
CA GLU A 23 -7.46 15.31 11.81
C GLU A 23 -6.15 15.39 12.60
N THR A 24 -6.29 15.36 13.95
CA THR A 24 -5.15 15.35 14.86
C THR A 24 -4.49 13.96 14.91
N TYR A 25 -3.19 13.95 15.15
CA TYR A 25 -2.44 12.73 15.43
C TYR A 25 -3.09 11.91 16.56
N LYS A 26 -3.21 10.62 16.32
CA LYS A 26 -3.62 9.63 17.31
C LYS A 26 -2.67 8.44 17.21
N LEU A 27 -2.10 8.06 18.34
CA LEU A 27 -1.20 6.90 18.42
C LEU A 27 -1.90 5.63 17.90
N GLY A 28 -1.20 4.89 17.05
CA GLY A 28 -1.70 3.65 16.46
C GLY A 28 -2.81 3.80 15.42
N ALA A 29 -3.12 5.01 14.96
CA ALA A 29 -4.12 5.22 13.92
C ALA A 29 -3.57 4.93 12.52
N THR A 30 -4.44 4.49 11.62
CA THR A 30 -4.15 4.30 10.19
C THR A 30 -3.84 5.63 9.52
N ARG A 31 -2.68 5.74 8.83
CA ARG A 31 -2.23 6.97 8.16
C ARG A 31 -1.06 6.75 7.20
N PHE A 32 -0.82 7.72 6.33
CA PHE A 32 0.43 7.88 5.59
C PHE A 32 1.38 8.85 6.30
N GLY A 33 2.68 8.62 6.15
CA GLY A 33 3.74 9.53 6.60
C GLY A 33 3.70 9.91 8.08
N GLY A 34 4.40 10.99 8.42
CA GLY A 34 4.64 11.39 9.80
C GLY A 34 5.66 10.48 10.50
N LYS A 35 5.75 10.58 11.81
CA LYS A 35 6.61 9.70 12.62
C LYS A 35 5.91 8.35 12.84
N PRO A 36 6.57 7.19 12.60
CA PRO A 36 5.96 5.89 12.84
C PRO A 36 5.72 5.65 14.33
N ASP A 37 4.66 4.89 14.62
CA ASP A 37 4.40 4.40 15.99
C ASP A 37 5.04 3.02 16.11
N VAL A 38 5.99 2.88 17.03
CA VAL A 38 6.85 1.70 17.13
C VAL A 38 7.05 1.27 18.59
N PRO A 39 7.40 -0.01 18.84
CA PRO A 39 7.76 -0.47 20.18
C PRO A 39 9.09 0.15 20.64
N PRO A 40 9.38 0.10 21.98
CA PRO A 40 10.58 0.75 22.55
C PRO A 40 11.92 0.22 22.06
N ASP A 41 11.96 -1.01 21.58
CA ASP A 41 13.15 -1.72 21.07
C ASP A 41 13.28 -1.66 19.54
N PHE A 42 12.44 -0.85 18.88
CA PHE A 42 12.47 -0.71 17.44
C PHE A 42 13.78 -0.10 16.96
N VAL A 43 14.39 -0.77 15.99
CA VAL A 43 15.56 -0.27 15.27
C VAL A 43 15.10 0.17 13.89
N TRP A 44 15.37 1.43 13.55
CA TRP A 44 14.99 1.99 12.25
C TRP A 44 15.67 1.19 11.12
N PRO A 45 14.92 0.70 10.13
CA PRO A 45 15.49 -0.09 9.05
C PRO A 45 16.32 0.79 8.10
N THR A 46 17.42 0.23 7.64
CA THR A 46 18.30 0.83 6.63
C THR A 46 18.42 -0.09 5.43
N TYR A 47 18.84 0.47 4.32
CA TYR A 47 19.20 -0.23 3.10
C TYR A 47 20.54 0.29 2.58
N GLU A 48 21.48 -0.64 2.35
CA GLU A 48 22.74 -0.31 1.69
C GLU A 48 22.56 -0.39 0.17
N GLY A 49 22.69 0.74 -0.50
CA GLY A 49 22.51 0.85 -1.94
C GLY A 49 23.18 2.08 -2.53
N GLU A 50 23.33 2.08 -3.85
CA GLU A 50 23.78 3.21 -4.64
C GLU A 50 22.57 4.04 -5.05
N SER A 51 22.62 5.35 -4.83
CA SER A 51 21.62 6.30 -5.29
C SER A 51 22.13 7.14 -6.47
N TYR A 52 21.36 8.14 -6.85
CA TYR A 52 21.71 9.12 -7.89
C TYR A 52 23.00 9.91 -7.59
N ASP A 53 23.46 9.91 -6.32
CA ASP A 53 24.76 10.45 -5.92
C ASP A 53 25.93 9.56 -6.28
N HIS A 54 25.69 8.34 -6.81
CA HIS A 54 26.69 7.31 -7.10
C HIS A 54 27.52 6.87 -5.89
N VAL A 55 26.95 7.01 -4.69
CA VAL A 55 27.61 6.60 -3.44
C VAL A 55 26.85 5.44 -2.84
N VAL A 56 27.55 4.33 -2.62
CA VAL A 56 27.00 3.20 -1.85
C VAL A 56 27.12 3.53 -0.37
N LYS A 57 26.01 3.64 0.32
CA LYS A 57 25.93 3.88 1.77
C LYS A 57 24.65 3.29 2.35
N ASP A 58 24.65 3.08 3.67
CA ASP A 58 23.42 2.79 4.40
C ASP A 58 22.52 4.03 4.42
N ARG A 59 21.27 3.84 4.01
CA ARG A 59 20.24 4.87 4.04
C ARG A 59 19.07 4.44 4.91
N PRO A 60 18.56 5.29 5.81
CA PRO A 60 17.33 4.99 6.52
C PRO A 60 16.17 4.88 5.54
N LEU A 61 15.37 3.82 5.66
CA LEU A 61 14.16 3.67 4.85
C LEU A 61 13.14 4.73 5.23
N THR A 62 12.47 5.29 4.21
CA THR A 62 11.34 6.20 4.41
C THR A 62 10.16 5.45 5.01
N PHE A 63 9.59 6.00 6.08
CA PHE A 63 8.31 5.51 6.59
C PHE A 63 7.17 5.97 5.67
N LEU A 64 6.49 5.03 5.03
CA LEU A 64 5.41 5.31 4.10
C LEU A 64 4.06 5.41 4.79
N ALA A 65 3.72 4.39 5.58
CA ALA A 65 2.38 4.22 6.12
C ALA A 65 2.35 3.29 7.33
N GLN A 66 1.29 3.44 8.13
CA GLN A 66 0.89 2.42 9.09
C GLN A 66 -0.62 2.18 9.01
N PHE A 67 -1.01 0.94 9.25
CA PHE A 67 -2.39 0.50 9.22
C PHE A 67 -2.74 -0.22 10.52
N ASN A 68 -3.74 0.29 11.22
CA ASN A 68 -4.32 -0.39 12.38
C ASN A 68 -5.21 -1.53 11.88
N CYS A 69 -4.79 -2.78 12.09
CA CYS A 69 -5.50 -3.94 11.59
C CYS A 69 -6.92 -4.06 12.14
N ALA A 70 -7.17 -3.63 13.38
CA ALA A 70 -8.52 -3.60 13.94
C ALA A 70 -9.44 -2.57 13.24
N GLU A 71 -8.88 -1.45 12.74
CA GLU A 71 -9.64 -0.50 11.91
C GLU A 71 -9.96 -1.08 10.53
N LEU A 72 -9.07 -1.92 9.97
CA LEU A 72 -9.22 -2.54 8.65
C LEU A 72 -10.11 -3.79 8.66
N ALA A 73 -10.17 -4.53 9.76
CA ALA A 73 -10.81 -5.84 9.85
C ALA A 73 -12.27 -5.87 9.33
N GLN A 74 -13.03 -4.79 9.56
CA GLN A 74 -14.41 -4.68 9.05
C GLN A 74 -14.51 -4.55 7.52
N PHE A 75 -13.43 -4.15 6.85
CA PHE A 75 -13.33 -3.95 5.40
C PHE A 75 -12.63 -5.12 4.70
N ASP A 76 -11.88 -5.94 5.43
CA ASP A 76 -11.21 -7.15 4.95
C ASP A 76 -12.16 -8.34 5.02
N LYS A 77 -13.03 -8.45 4.03
CA LYS A 77 -14.06 -9.51 3.99
C LYS A 77 -13.48 -10.90 3.75
N GLU A 78 -12.29 -10.98 3.19
CA GLU A 78 -11.60 -12.24 2.92
C GLU A 78 -10.68 -12.66 4.09
N HIS A 79 -10.54 -11.83 5.12
CA HIS A 79 -9.72 -12.08 6.31
C HIS A 79 -8.26 -12.42 5.98
N LEU A 80 -7.67 -11.65 5.06
CA LEU A 80 -6.29 -11.83 4.61
C LEU A 80 -5.28 -11.11 5.51
N LEU A 81 -5.72 -10.06 6.20
CA LEU A 81 -4.89 -9.30 7.14
C LEU A 81 -5.10 -9.80 8.58
N PRO A 82 -4.14 -9.55 9.48
CA PRO A 82 -4.39 -9.70 10.92
C PRO A 82 -5.58 -8.85 11.35
N ASP A 83 -6.35 -9.30 12.33
CA ASP A 83 -7.50 -8.58 12.88
C ASP A 83 -7.15 -7.58 14.00
N HIS A 84 -5.87 -7.51 14.39
CA HIS A 84 -5.33 -6.64 15.43
C HIS A 84 -3.88 -6.27 15.15
N GLY A 85 -3.34 -5.35 15.96
CA GLY A 85 -1.97 -4.87 15.81
C GLY A 85 -1.82 -3.76 14.77
N LEU A 86 -0.58 -3.37 14.51
CA LEU A 86 -0.20 -2.30 13.59
C LEU A 86 0.75 -2.83 12.53
N LEU A 87 0.36 -2.72 11.26
CA LEU A 87 1.24 -2.93 10.12
C LEU A 87 1.94 -1.62 9.77
N SER A 88 3.26 -1.63 9.62
CA SER A 88 4.09 -0.46 9.30
C SER A 88 4.96 -0.74 8.08
N PHE A 89 4.95 0.17 7.12
CA PHE A 89 5.61 0.03 5.83
C PHE A 89 6.73 1.04 5.68
N PHE A 90 7.90 0.54 5.31
CA PHE A 90 9.11 1.33 5.06
C PHE A 90 9.65 0.95 3.69
N TYR A 91 10.14 1.94 2.96
CA TYR A 91 10.68 1.74 1.61
C TYR A 91 11.82 2.71 1.32
N GLU A 92 12.75 2.27 0.49
CA GLU A 92 13.84 3.08 -0.01
C GLU A 92 13.32 3.96 -1.17
N THR A 93 13.12 5.25 -0.89
CA THR A 93 12.51 6.21 -1.82
C THR A 93 13.51 7.03 -2.62
N ASP A 94 14.81 6.98 -2.29
CA ASP A 94 15.85 7.72 -3.01
C ASP A 94 16.15 7.09 -4.37
N THR A 95 16.52 5.80 -4.41
CA THR A 95 16.76 5.07 -5.66
C THR A 95 15.49 4.51 -6.29
N GLN A 96 14.41 4.38 -5.50
CA GLN A 96 13.15 3.77 -5.92
C GLN A 96 13.35 2.39 -6.56
N CYS A 97 14.11 1.51 -5.89
CA CYS A 97 14.41 0.18 -6.38
C CYS A 97 13.13 -0.63 -6.64
N TRP A 98 13.06 -1.29 -7.79
CA TRP A 98 11.84 -1.98 -8.23
C TRP A 98 11.61 -3.35 -7.59
N GLY A 99 12.63 -3.89 -6.88
CA GLY A 99 12.55 -5.17 -6.21
C GLY A 99 12.68 -6.40 -7.12
N TYR A 100 13.01 -6.21 -8.40
CA TYR A 100 13.25 -7.32 -9.34
C TYR A 100 14.66 -7.90 -9.27
N ASP A 101 15.64 -7.09 -8.90
CA ASP A 101 17.01 -7.53 -8.75
C ASP A 101 17.21 -8.16 -7.36
N PRO A 102 17.84 -9.33 -7.21
CA PRO A 102 18.17 -9.89 -5.89
C PRO A 102 18.94 -8.94 -4.97
N LYS A 103 19.70 -7.98 -5.52
CA LYS A 103 20.39 -6.94 -4.74
C LYS A 103 19.42 -5.93 -4.07
N ASP A 104 18.19 -5.82 -4.56
CA ASP A 104 17.17 -4.94 -3.98
C ASP A 104 16.59 -5.51 -2.68
N GLN A 105 17.00 -6.72 -2.29
CA GLN A 105 16.54 -7.34 -1.05
C GLN A 105 16.84 -6.44 0.13
N GLY A 106 15.76 -5.98 0.78
CA GLY A 106 15.86 -5.10 1.94
C GLY A 106 15.46 -3.67 1.68
N CYS A 107 15.27 -3.26 0.42
CA CYS A 107 14.79 -1.92 0.08
C CYS A 107 13.35 -1.64 0.55
N ALA A 108 12.60 -2.67 0.90
CA ALA A 108 11.29 -2.57 1.53
C ALA A 108 11.24 -3.40 2.80
N ARG A 109 10.54 -2.91 3.81
CA ARG A 109 10.28 -3.60 5.08
C ARG A 109 8.84 -3.39 5.50
N VAL A 110 8.23 -4.49 5.96
CA VAL A 110 6.92 -4.46 6.59
C VAL A 110 7.07 -5.06 7.98
N TYR A 111 6.60 -4.33 8.98
CA TYR A 111 6.56 -4.80 10.37
C TYR A 111 5.11 -4.96 10.80
N TRP A 112 4.84 -6.02 11.54
CA TRP A 112 3.61 -6.19 12.26
C TRP A 112 3.87 -6.15 13.76
N PHE A 113 3.36 -5.12 14.42
CA PHE A 113 3.42 -4.96 15.87
C PHE A 113 2.10 -5.46 16.45
N GLU A 114 2.11 -6.70 16.94
CA GLU A 114 0.92 -7.36 17.50
C GLU A 114 0.40 -6.62 18.74
N ASP A 115 1.30 -6.29 19.66
CA ASP A 115 0.98 -5.52 20.89
C ASP A 115 1.20 -4.02 20.65
N MET A 116 0.11 -3.27 20.68
CA MET A 116 0.13 -1.82 20.52
C MET A 116 0.23 -1.05 21.84
N SER A 117 0.24 -1.73 23.00
CA SER A 117 0.15 -1.08 24.33
C SER A 117 1.37 -0.23 24.69
N ALA A 118 2.55 -0.56 24.14
CA ALA A 118 3.81 0.11 24.42
C ALA A 118 4.32 0.96 23.25
N LEU A 119 3.51 1.17 22.20
CA LEU A 119 3.91 1.99 21.06
C LEU A 119 4.13 3.45 21.46
N SER A 120 5.07 4.08 20.79
CA SER A 120 5.33 5.52 20.87
C SER A 120 5.82 6.03 19.49
N ALA A 121 5.61 7.32 19.23
CA ALA A 121 6.14 7.93 18.01
C ALA A 121 7.68 7.95 18.03
N ALA A 122 8.32 7.36 17.02
CA ALA A 122 9.76 7.40 16.87
C ALA A 122 10.21 8.74 16.23
N ASP A 123 11.34 9.25 16.67
CA ASP A 123 12.02 10.34 15.96
C ASP A 123 12.68 9.80 14.69
N PHE A 124 12.73 10.63 13.66
CA PHE A 124 13.47 10.31 12.44
C PHE A 124 14.97 10.19 12.75
N PRO A 125 15.69 9.28 12.06
CA PRO A 125 17.15 9.24 12.11
C PRO A 125 17.76 10.62 11.82
N ALA A 126 18.84 10.97 12.54
CA ALA A 126 19.44 12.28 12.43
C ALA A 126 20.08 12.56 11.04
N ASP A 127 20.43 11.49 10.35
CA ASP A 127 21.02 11.48 9.00
C ASP A 127 19.99 11.36 7.88
N MET A 128 18.69 11.21 8.21
CA MET A 128 17.63 11.18 7.20
C MET A 128 17.38 12.59 6.64
N GLU A 129 17.45 12.71 5.33
CA GLU A 129 17.18 13.94 4.61
C GLU A 129 15.70 14.37 4.70
N GLU A 130 15.42 15.67 4.60
CA GLU A 130 14.06 16.20 4.79
C GLU A 130 13.07 15.70 3.72
N ASP A 131 13.54 15.47 2.48
CA ASP A 131 12.73 15.02 1.36
C ASP A 131 12.17 13.59 1.57
N PHE A 132 12.79 12.82 2.47
CA PHE A 132 12.34 11.46 2.83
C PHE A 132 11.51 11.41 4.13
N LYS A 133 11.22 12.57 4.73
CA LYS A 133 10.34 12.71 5.90
C LYS A 133 8.94 13.14 5.46
N PHE A 134 8.15 12.20 4.97
CA PHE A 134 6.83 12.50 4.44
C PHE A 134 5.90 13.11 5.49
N PRO A 135 5.10 14.12 5.13
CA PRO A 135 4.13 14.70 6.04
C PRO A 135 3.06 13.68 6.41
N MET A 136 2.51 13.82 7.61
CA MET A 136 1.40 12.97 8.06
C MET A 136 0.13 13.31 7.30
N VAL A 137 -0.47 12.27 6.69
CA VAL A 137 -1.76 12.36 6.00
C VAL A 137 -2.68 11.28 6.57
N LYS A 138 -3.78 11.72 7.16
CA LYS A 138 -4.81 10.76 7.58
C LYS A 138 -5.56 10.21 6.39
N ILE A 139 -5.91 8.94 6.48
CA ILE A 139 -6.72 8.25 5.49
C ILE A 139 -8.02 7.74 6.10
N LYS A 140 -9.04 7.69 5.28
CA LYS A 140 -10.27 6.95 5.52
C LYS A 140 -10.20 5.65 4.77
N VAL A 141 -10.78 4.63 5.37
CA VAL A 141 -10.81 3.28 4.82
C VAL A 141 -12.24 2.96 4.42
N ASP A 142 -12.40 2.32 3.27
CA ASP A 142 -13.68 1.85 2.74
C ASP A 142 -13.50 0.48 2.09
N SER A 143 -14.58 -0.23 1.81
CA SER A 143 -14.56 -1.51 1.12
C SER A 143 -15.10 -1.33 -0.29
N LYS A 144 -14.32 -1.81 -1.27
CA LYS A 144 -14.71 -1.82 -2.69
C LYS A 144 -14.42 -3.20 -3.27
N TYR A 145 -15.12 -3.57 -4.32
CA TYR A 145 -14.65 -4.66 -5.18
C TYR A 145 -13.71 -4.09 -6.22
N SER A 146 -12.58 -4.76 -6.42
CA SER A 146 -11.67 -4.54 -7.53
C SER A 146 -11.79 -5.68 -8.54
N TYR A 147 -11.56 -5.37 -9.78
CA TYR A 147 -11.61 -6.33 -10.89
C TYR A 147 -10.25 -6.31 -11.60
N PRO A 148 -9.85 -7.43 -12.23
CA PRO A 148 -8.55 -7.52 -12.91
C PRO A 148 -8.49 -6.56 -14.11
N SER A 149 -7.27 -6.20 -14.51
CA SER A 149 -7.02 -5.56 -15.82
C SER A 149 -7.39 -6.52 -16.96
N TRP A 150 -7.44 -5.99 -18.21
CA TRP A 150 -7.62 -6.86 -19.38
C TRP A 150 -6.52 -7.92 -19.49
N GLU A 151 -5.28 -7.55 -19.19
CA GLU A 151 -4.14 -8.46 -19.23
C GLU A 151 -4.34 -9.64 -18.28
N ASP A 152 -4.64 -9.37 -17.00
CA ASP A 152 -4.89 -10.42 -16.01
C ASP A 152 -6.14 -11.25 -16.32
N PHE A 153 -7.20 -10.60 -16.82
CA PHE A 153 -8.42 -11.27 -17.24
C PHE A 153 -8.15 -12.25 -18.38
N SER A 154 -7.38 -11.82 -19.39
CA SER A 154 -7.05 -12.64 -20.57
C SER A 154 -6.16 -13.84 -20.26
N GLU A 155 -5.39 -13.80 -19.18
CA GLU A 155 -4.63 -14.96 -18.69
C GLU A 155 -5.57 -16.06 -18.17
N VAL A 156 -6.66 -15.66 -17.49
CA VAL A 156 -7.65 -16.62 -16.95
C VAL A 156 -8.63 -17.11 -18.04
N PHE A 157 -8.97 -16.24 -18.98
CA PHE A 157 -9.89 -16.53 -20.09
C PHE A 157 -9.21 -16.32 -21.46
N PRO A 158 -8.24 -17.14 -21.84
CA PRO A 158 -7.40 -16.92 -23.04
C PRO A 158 -8.13 -17.01 -24.37
N ASP A 159 -9.34 -17.56 -24.38
CA ASP A 159 -10.20 -17.65 -25.58
C ASP A 159 -10.99 -16.36 -25.83
N GLU A 160 -11.08 -15.47 -24.83
CA GLU A 160 -11.71 -14.16 -24.99
C GLU A 160 -10.78 -13.23 -25.77
N LYS A 161 -11.35 -12.52 -26.75
CA LYS A 161 -10.61 -11.59 -27.63
C LYS A 161 -11.34 -10.26 -27.82
N ASP A 162 -12.45 -10.07 -27.14
CA ASP A 162 -13.31 -8.91 -27.25
C ASP A 162 -13.03 -7.94 -26.09
N ASP A 163 -12.03 -7.08 -26.28
CA ASP A 163 -11.62 -6.04 -25.32
C ASP A 163 -12.68 -4.94 -25.22
N ASP A 164 -13.42 -4.64 -26.30
CA ASP A 164 -14.55 -3.69 -26.25
C ASP A 164 -15.64 -4.19 -25.32
N ALA A 165 -16.03 -5.47 -25.41
CA ALA A 165 -17.02 -6.06 -24.52
C ALA A 165 -16.52 -6.14 -23.06
N PHE A 166 -15.21 -6.29 -22.86
CA PHE A 166 -14.60 -6.22 -21.54
C PHE A 166 -14.71 -4.81 -20.95
N ASN A 167 -14.34 -3.78 -21.74
CA ASN A 167 -14.39 -2.37 -21.33
C ASN A 167 -15.82 -1.95 -20.99
N ASP A 168 -16.79 -2.31 -21.83
CA ASP A 168 -18.22 -2.08 -21.57
C ASP A 168 -18.67 -2.72 -20.24
N ALA A 169 -18.27 -3.96 -20.00
CA ALA A 169 -18.61 -4.65 -18.76
C ALA A 169 -17.92 -4.03 -17.53
N TRP A 170 -16.67 -3.61 -17.67
CA TRP A 170 -15.89 -2.94 -16.64
C TRP A 170 -16.55 -1.61 -16.22
N GLU A 171 -16.87 -0.76 -17.18
CA GLU A 171 -17.53 0.53 -16.92
C GLU A 171 -18.88 0.34 -16.21
N VAL A 172 -19.69 -0.61 -16.65
CA VAL A 172 -20.97 -0.92 -16.01
C VAL A 172 -20.81 -1.37 -14.56
N MET A 173 -19.73 -2.09 -14.23
CA MET A 173 -19.52 -2.68 -12.91
C MET A 173 -18.80 -1.73 -11.94
N THR A 174 -17.89 -0.93 -12.42
CA THR A 174 -17.07 -0.02 -11.60
C THR A 174 -17.62 1.41 -11.58
N GLY A 175 -18.28 1.82 -12.66
CA GLY A 175 -18.63 3.21 -12.92
C GLY A 175 -17.42 4.06 -13.31
N GLU A 176 -16.30 3.44 -13.67
CA GLU A 176 -15.03 4.06 -14.02
C GLU A 176 -14.73 3.76 -15.50
N ASP A 177 -14.12 4.70 -16.21
CA ASP A 177 -13.65 4.49 -17.58
C ASP A 177 -12.32 3.70 -17.54
N PRO A 178 -12.26 2.48 -18.10
CA PRO A 178 -11.04 1.68 -18.09
C PRO A 178 -9.90 2.31 -18.91
N GLU A 179 -10.19 3.26 -19.80
CA GLU A 179 -9.20 3.99 -20.59
C GLU A 179 -8.76 5.30 -19.94
N ASP A 180 -9.49 5.81 -18.92
CA ASP A 180 -9.09 7.02 -18.20
C ASP A 180 -7.97 6.73 -17.20
N PRO A 181 -6.76 7.31 -17.36
CA PRO A 181 -5.66 7.11 -16.44
C PRO A 181 -5.92 7.69 -15.03
N GLU A 182 -6.87 8.62 -14.86
CA GLU A 182 -7.23 9.18 -13.55
C GLU A 182 -8.12 8.22 -12.74
N ASP A 183 -8.83 7.31 -13.40
CA ASP A 183 -9.69 6.31 -12.76
C ASP A 183 -8.92 5.04 -12.31
N ARG A 184 -7.66 4.89 -12.72
CA ARG A 184 -6.79 3.74 -12.34
C ARG A 184 -6.10 3.89 -10.99
N SER A 185 -6.49 4.84 -10.14
CA SER A 185 -5.85 5.16 -8.85
C SER A 185 -6.52 4.50 -7.62
#